data_0f961687363894b0782eeab208208a1b
#
_entry.id   0f961687363894b0782eeab208208a1b
#
_cell.length_a   1.000
_cell.length_b   1.000
_cell.length_c   1.000
_cell.angle_alpha   90.00
_cell.angle_beta   90.00
_cell.angle_gamma   90.00
#
_symmetry.space_group_name_H-M   'P 1'
#
loop_
_entity.id
_entity.type
_entity.pdbx_description
1 polymer ?
#
loop_
_entity_poly.entity_id
_entity_poly.type
_entity_poly.pdbx_seq_one_letter_code
_entity_poly.pdbx_strand_id
1 'polypeptide(L)'
;MGLDIRKVSFRRLRREHLPLLYEWITKEPPTNRFWGYIQGHTYGQFLQEFTDIIKGKDPTKPYIIYYEETPIGYIQTYHWSDYPGNEKYEELQKAAGLDILIGAKSYRNKGLGSKVLQKFLKEVIFTDPKIQFCVTDPDIRNTVAIRAYEKTGFEKTRQVDEVLDEPRPVMLMRVSRKKVI
;
A
#
# COMPACT_ATOMS: atom_id res chain seq x y z
N MET A 1 -14.95 8.20 -20.38
CA MET A 1 -15.07 6.75 -20.13
C MET A 1 -14.20 6.40 -18.92
N GLY A 2 -14.74 5.72 -17.92
CA GLY A 2 -13.95 5.29 -16.76
C GLY A 2 -13.04 4.12 -17.11
N LEU A 3 -11.89 4.01 -16.39
CA LEU A 3 -10.97 2.89 -16.57
C LEU A 3 -11.62 1.56 -16.14
N ASP A 4 -11.44 0.52 -16.97
CA ASP A 4 -12.02 -0.81 -16.73
C ASP A 4 -11.14 -1.60 -15.75
N ILE A 5 -11.66 -1.90 -14.57
CA ILE A 5 -10.94 -2.62 -13.51
C ILE A 5 -10.56 -4.06 -13.92
N ARG A 6 -11.24 -4.67 -14.88
CA ARG A 6 -10.91 -6.01 -15.39
C ARG A 6 -9.55 -6.06 -16.08
N LYS A 7 -9.07 -4.92 -16.57
CA LYS A 7 -7.75 -4.75 -17.19
C LYS A 7 -6.61 -4.54 -16.16
N VAL A 8 -6.93 -4.45 -14.88
CA VAL A 8 -5.95 -4.33 -13.81
C VAL A 8 -5.49 -5.72 -13.37
N SER A 9 -4.18 -5.88 -13.24
CA SER A 9 -3.55 -7.09 -12.67
C SER A 9 -2.45 -6.74 -11.67
N PHE A 10 -2.10 -7.71 -10.82
CA PHE A 10 -1.05 -7.58 -9.81
C PHE A 10 0.07 -8.58 -10.12
N ARG A 11 1.27 -8.09 -10.38
CA ARG A 11 2.44 -8.94 -10.64
C ARG A 11 3.48 -8.71 -9.56
N ARG A 12 4.13 -9.77 -9.08
CA ARG A 12 5.17 -9.64 -8.07
C ARG A 12 6.24 -8.64 -8.52
N LEU A 13 6.69 -7.80 -7.57
CA LEU A 13 7.82 -6.90 -7.81
C LEU A 13 9.07 -7.72 -8.18
N ARG A 14 9.79 -7.25 -9.18
CA ARG A 14 11.06 -7.81 -9.65
C ARG A 14 12.09 -6.69 -9.78
N ARG A 15 13.36 -7.05 -9.87
CA ARG A 15 14.47 -6.09 -9.96
C ARG A 15 14.32 -5.11 -11.12
N GLU A 16 13.79 -5.56 -12.25
CA GLU A 16 13.54 -4.75 -13.44
C GLU A 16 12.59 -3.58 -13.23
N HIS A 17 11.72 -3.67 -12.19
CA HIS A 17 10.77 -2.61 -11.85
C HIS A 17 11.38 -1.51 -10.94
N LEU A 18 12.52 -1.78 -10.30
CA LEU A 18 13.06 -0.90 -9.26
C LEU A 18 13.40 0.52 -9.76
N PRO A 19 13.96 0.74 -10.96
CA PRO A 19 14.21 2.09 -11.45
C PRO A 19 12.91 2.91 -11.56
N LEU A 20 11.85 2.30 -12.09
CA LEU A 20 10.55 2.94 -12.23
C LEU A 20 9.89 3.22 -10.88
N LEU A 21 9.96 2.25 -9.95
CA LEU A 21 9.43 2.42 -8.60
C LEU A 21 10.15 3.54 -7.85
N TYR A 22 11.48 3.60 -7.94
CA TYR A 22 12.27 4.69 -7.35
C TYR A 22 11.86 6.05 -7.90
N GLU A 23 11.65 6.16 -9.20
CA GLU A 23 11.17 7.40 -9.82
C GLU A 23 9.80 7.81 -9.26
N TRP A 24 8.85 6.88 -9.18
CA TRP A 24 7.53 7.17 -8.63
C TRP A 24 7.56 7.63 -7.17
N ILE A 25 8.41 7.04 -6.35
CA ILE A 25 8.48 7.35 -4.91
C ILE A 25 9.23 8.66 -4.69
N THR A 26 10.31 8.92 -5.43
CA THR A 26 11.21 10.04 -5.12
C THR A 26 10.97 11.30 -5.95
N LYS A 27 10.48 11.15 -7.19
CA LYS A 27 10.36 12.27 -8.13
C LYS A 27 8.93 12.71 -8.39
N GLU A 28 7.95 11.84 -8.15
CA GLU A 28 6.58 12.10 -8.55
C GLU A 28 5.72 12.65 -7.41
N PRO A 29 5.33 13.96 -7.43
CA PRO A 29 4.31 14.45 -6.51
C PRO A 29 2.92 13.83 -6.82
N PRO A 30 2.10 13.54 -5.81
CA PRO A 30 2.33 13.71 -4.38
C PRO A 30 3.01 12.51 -3.71
N THR A 31 3.42 11.49 -4.45
CA THR A 31 3.95 10.24 -3.89
C THR A 31 5.18 10.49 -3.05
N ASN A 32 6.13 11.30 -3.55
CA ASN A 32 7.35 11.67 -2.84
C ASN A 32 7.10 12.39 -1.51
N ARG A 33 5.90 12.94 -1.31
CA ARG A 33 5.52 13.60 -0.05
C ARG A 33 4.97 12.64 0.99
N PHE A 34 4.30 11.58 0.57
CA PHE A 34 3.51 10.71 1.45
C PHE A 34 4.07 9.28 1.58
N TRP A 35 5.08 8.91 0.80
CA TRP A 35 5.81 7.66 0.97
C TRP A 35 7.02 7.90 1.91
N GLY A 36 6.73 8.02 3.22
CA GLY A 36 7.57 8.69 4.20
C GLY A 36 8.95 8.09 4.43
N TYR A 37 9.04 6.80 4.70
CA TYR A 37 10.26 6.18 5.18
C TYR A 37 11.43 6.12 4.16
N ILE A 38 11.17 6.35 2.88
CA ILE A 38 12.20 6.38 1.83
C ILE A 38 12.72 7.80 1.56
N GLN A 39 12.15 8.82 2.22
CA GLN A 39 12.62 10.19 2.03
C GLN A 39 14.07 10.32 2.53
N GLY A 40 14.96 10.76 1.64
CA GLY A 40 16.39 10.89 1.92
C GLY A 40 17.23 9.66 1.61
N HIS A 41 16.64 8.52 1.24
CA HIS A 41 17.40 7.37 0.80
C HIS A 41 18.10 7.63 -0.53
N THR A 42 19.38 7.27 -0.62
CA THR A 42 20.08 7.19 -1.90
C THR A 42 19.50 6.05 -2.73
N TYR A 43 19.72 6.10 -4.05
CA TYR A 43 19.31 4.99 -4.93
C TYR A 43 19.92 3.65 -4.51
N GLY A 44 21.15 3.64 -4.00
CA GLY A 44 21.80 2.43 -3.50
C GLY A 44 21.09 1.83 -2.28
N GLN A 45 20.71 2.66 -1.31
CA GLN A 45 19.94 2.23 -0.13
C GLN A 45 18.57 1.67 -0.52
N PHE A 46 17.86 2.37 -1.42
CA PHE A 46 16.60 1.90 -1.97
C PHE A 46 16.76 0.53 -2.68
N LEU A 47 17.77 0.37 -3.52
CA LEU A 47 18.04 -0.90 -4.20
C LEU A 47 18.32 -2.05 -3.23
N GLN A 48 19.09 -1.77 -2.16
CA GLN A 48 19.40 -2.78 -1.14
C GLN A 48 18.12 -3.23 -0.43
N GLU A 49 17.33 -2.29 0.05
CA GLU A 49 16.07 -2.55 0.77
C GLU A 49 15.10 -3.36 -0.08
N PHE A 50 14.76 -2.87 -1.27
CA PHE A 50 13.80 -3.58 -2.14
C PHE A 50 14.35 -4.90 -2.69
N THR A 51 15.67 -5.05 -2.80
CA THR A 51 16.27 -6.35 -3.13
C THR A 51 16.08 -7.35 -1.99
N ASP A 52 16.18 -6.92 -0.75
CA ASP A 52 15.97 -7.78 0.42
C ASP A 52 14.48 -8.16 0.56
N ILE A 53 13.55 -7.23 0.29
CA ILE A 53 12.12 -7.53 0.17
C ILE A 53 11.85 -8.57 -0.93
N ILE A 54 12.41 -8.38 -2.14
CA ILE A 54 12.24 -9.31 -3.27
C ILE A 54 12.78 -10.71 -2.93
N LYS A 55 13.86 -10.78 -2.16
CA LYS A 55 14.47 -12.05 -1.72
C LYS A 55 13.73 -12.71 -0.53
N GLY A 56 12.70 -12.06 0.02
CA GLY A 56 11.94 -12.57 1.15
C GLY A 56 12.66 -12.46 2.49
N LYS A 57 13.65 -11.58 2.63
CA LYS A 57 14.29 -11.28 3.91
C LYS A 57 13.42 -10.35 4.77
N ASP A 58 12.52 -9.62 4.15
CA ASP A 58 11.49 -8.80 4.77
C ASP A 58 10.13 -9.46 4.53
N PRO A 59 9.18 -9.43 5.50
CA PRO A 59 7.88 -10.10 5.38
C PRO A 59 6.94 -9.44 4.38
N THR A 60 7.25 -8.25 3.89
CA THR A 60 6.45 -7.52 2.90
C THR A 60 6.30 -8.31 1.60
N LYS A 61 5.08 -8.33 1.09
CA LYS A 61 4.73 -8.92 -0.21
C LYS A 61 4.45 -7.81 -1.22
N PRO A 62 5.44 -7.42 -2.05
CA PRO A 62 5.33 -6.30 -2.97
C PRO A 62 4.77 -6.71 -4.33
N TYR A 63 3.98 -5.82 -4.95
CA TYR A 63 3.41 -6.01 -6.29
C TYR A 63 3.47 -4.73 -7.11
N ILE A 64 3.64 -4.89 -8.41
CA ILE A 64 3.39 -3.83 -9.40
C ILE A 64 1.95 -3.96 -9.87
N ILE A 65 1.25 -2.84 -9.90
CA ILE A 65 -0.09 -2.72 -10.46
C ILE A 65 0.07 -2.48 -11.96
N TYR A 66 -0.53 -3.35 -12.77
CA TYR A 66 -0.58 -3.20 -14.22
C TYR A 66 -1.99 -2.82 -14.67
N TYR A 67 -2.08 -2.00 -15.69
CA TYR A 67 -3.27 -1.83 -16.52
C TYR A 67 -2.94 -2.35 -17.91
N GLU A 68 -3.53 -3.48 -18.28
CA GLU A 68 -3.07 -4.30 -19.41
C GLU A 68 -1.58 -4.66 -19.22
N GLU A 69 -0.69 -4.25 -20.13
CA GLU A 69 0.75 -4.48 -20.02
C GLU A 69 1.53 -3.26 -19.49
N THR A 70 0.84 -2.18 -19.14
CA THR A 70 1.46 -0.95 -18.65
C THR A 70 1.57 -0.96 -17.13
N PRO A 71 2.76 -0.86 -16.53
CA PRO A 71 2.91 -0.68 -15.09
C PRO A 71 2.42 0.72 -14.71
N ILE A 72 1.51 0.79 -13.73
CA ILE A 72 0.84 2.03 -13.35
C ILE A 72 1.01 2.41 -11.89
N GLY A 73 1.48 1.50 -11.05
CA GLY A 73 1.63 1.76 -9.63
C GLY A 73 2.23 0.60 -8.87
N TYR A 74 2.29 0.76 -7.58
CA TYR A 74 2.83 -0.20 -6.63
C TYR A 74 1.84 -0.43 -5.50
N ILE A 75 1.77 -1.65 -5.00
CA ILE A 75 0.96 -2.03 -3.85
C ILE A 75 1.67 -3.13 -3.09
N GLN A 76 1.65 -3.05 -1.76
CA GLN A 76 2.25 -4.06 -0.90
C GLN A 76 1.29 -4.48 0.20
N THR A 77 1.52 -5.67 0.73
CA THR A 77 0.83 -6.18 1.91
C THR A 77 1.79 -6.99 2.77
N TYR A 78 1.51 -7.04 4.06
CA TYR A 78 2.26 -7.76 5.08
C TYR A 78 1.32 -8.18 6.20
N HIS A 79 1.69 -9.15 7.03
CA HIS A 79 0.98 -9.37 8.27
C HIS A 79 1.39 -8.31 9.28
N TRP A 80 0.41 -7.70 9.95
CA TRP A 80 0.67 -6.66 10.94
C TRP A 80 1.58 -7.16 12.07
N SER A 81 1.40 -8.41 12.49
CA SER A 81 2.20 -9.07 13.51
C SER A 81 3.66 -9.36 13.14
N ASP A 82 4.01 -9.29 11.85
CA ASP A 82 5.35 -9.62 11.40
C ASP A 82 6.38 -8.51 11.71
N TYR A 83 5.90 -7.32 12.11
CA TYR A 83 6.78 -6.19 12.40
C TYR A 83 6.95 -5.99 13.91
N PRO A 84 8.20 -5.85 14.40
CA PRO A 84 8.48 -5.57 15.80
C PRO A 84 7.77 -4.31 16.29
N GLY A 85 7.27 -4.33 17.52
CA GLY A 85 6.53 -3.22 18.12
C GLY A 85 5.04 -3.19 17.78
N ASN A 86 4.58 -4.06 16.87
CA ASN A 86 3.15 -4.17 16.54
C ASN A 86 2.41 -5.11 17.50
N GLU A 87 3.11 -5.80 18.40
CA GLU A 87 2.53 -6.68 19.43
C GLU A 87 1.60 -5.92 20.38
N LYS A 88 1.85 -4.62 20.59
CA LYS A 88 1.01 -3.74 21.42
C LYS A 88 -0.40 -3.50 20.87
N TYR A 89 -0.64 -3.89 19.62
CA TYR A 89 -1.95 -3.76 18.96
C TYR A 89 -2.61 -5.14 18.86
N GLU A 90 -3.06 -5.69 20.00
CA GLU A 90 -3.68 -7.03 20.07
C GLU A 90 -4.84 -7.19 19.09
N GLU A 91 -5.63 -6.15 18.90
CA GLU A 91 -6.78 -6.13 17.98
C GLU A 91 -6.39 -6.22 16.50
N LEU A 92 -5.10 -6.04 16.16
CA LEU A 92 -4.58 -6.08 14.81
C LEU A 92 -3.74 -7.33 14.49
N GLN A 93 -3.59 -8.26 15.43
CA GLN A 93 -2.75 -9.46 15.23
C GLN A 93 -3.25 -10.38 14.09
N LYS A 94 -4.54 -10.29 13.73
CA LYS A 94 -5.13 -10.97 12.56
C LYS A 94 -5.36 -10.04 11.38
N ALA A 95 -4.62 -8.93 11.33
CA ALA A 95 -4.72 -7.97 10.26
C ALA A 95 -3.58 -8.09 9.25
N ALA A 96 -3.87 -7.79 7.99
CA ALA A 96 -2.86 -7.47 7.01
C ALA A 96 -2.70 -5.94 6.91
N GLY A 97 -1.48 -5.47 6.81
CA GLY A 97 -1.17 -4.10 6.42
C GLY A 97 -1.23 -3.94 4.90
N LEU A 98 -1.52 -2.72 4.43
CA LEU A 98 -1.59 -2.39 3.02
C LEU A 98 -1.12 -0.98 2.74
N ASP A 99 -0.22 -0.84 1.76
CA ASP A 99 0.22 0.44 1.21
C ASP A 99 0.08 0.44 -0.30
N ILE A 100 -0.34 1.58 -0.88
CA ILE A 100 -0.57 1.73 -2.31
C ILE A 100 -0.11 3.08 -2.82
N LEU A 101 0.47 3.10 -4.03
CA LEU A 101 0.63 4.30 -4.84
C LEU A 101 0.24 4.05 -6.30
N ILE A 102 -0.39 5.05 -6.92
CA ILE A 102 -0.54 5.11 -8.37
C ILE A 102 0.57 6.02 -8.89
N GLY A 103 1.61 5.40 -9.45
CA GLY A 103 2.81 6.10 -9.91
C GLY A 103 2.60 6.83 -11.22
N ALA A 104 1.94 6.20 -12.18
CA ALA A 104 1.70 6.79 -13.50
C ALA A 104 0.66 7.91 -13.46
N LYS A 105 1.08 9.15 -13.78
CA LYS A 105 0.24 10.37 -13.74
C LYS A 105 -1.06 10.23 -14.53
N SER A 106 -1.00 9.61 -15.71
CA SER A 106 -2.14 9.43 -16.60
C SER A 106 -3.28 8.58 -16.00
N TYR A 107 -3.02 7.86 -14.91
CA TYR A 107 -4.01 7.01 -14.23
C TYR A 107 -4.51 7.57 -12.89
N ARG A 108 -3.93 8.69 -12.43
CA ARG A 108 -4.34 9.36 -11.19
C ARG A 108 -5.65 10.13 -11.36
N ASN A 109 -6.36 10.35 -10.26
CA ASN A 109 -7.59 11.16 -10.16
C ASN A 109 -8.75 10.68 -11.08
N LYS A 110 -8.71 9.42 -11.52
CA LYS A 110 -9.74 8.78 -12.37
C LYS A 110 -10.61 7.78 -11.63
N GLY A 111 -10.59 7.81 -10.28
CA GLY A 111 -11.33 6.86 -9.44
C GLY A 111 -10.79 5.43 -9.47
N LEU A 112 -9.59 5.22 -10.06
CA LEU A 112 -9.00 3.90 -10.18
C LEU A 112 -8.54 3.34 -8.83
N GLY A 113 -7.99 4.19 -7.94
CA GLY A 113 -7.40 3.75 -6.68
C GLY A 113 -8.34 2.91 -5.82
N SER A 114 -9.57 3.36 -5.58
CA SER A 114 -10.54 2.60 -4.79
C SER A 114 -10.94 1.27 -5.44
N LYS A 115 -11.03 1.21 -6.76
CA LYS A 115 -11.32 -0.02 -7.51
C LYS A 115 -10.14 -1.01 -7.42
N VAL A 116 -8.90 -0.52 -7.55
CA VAL A 116 -7.68 -1.31 -7.37
C VAL A 116 -7.62 -1.89 -5.97
N LEU A 117 -7.87 -1.06 -4.95
CA LEU A 117 -7.92 -1.50 -3.55
C LEU A 117 -8.94 -2.61 -3.34
N GLN A 118 -10.19 -2.45 -3.82
CA GLN A 118 -11.22 -3.49 -3.73
C GLN A 118 -10.79 -4.80 -4.38
N LYS A 119 -10.20 -4.73 -5.58
CA LYS A 119 -9.73 -5.91 -6.30
C LYS A 119 -8.58 -6.59 -5.54
N PHE A 120 -7.62 -5.83 -5.03
CA PHE A 120 -6.48 -6.37 -4.28
C PHE A 120 -6.90 -7.02 -2.95
N LEU A 121 -7.83 -6.41 -2.22
CA LEU A 121 -8.42 -7.00 -1.01
C LEU A 121 -9.03 -8.37 -1.30
N LYS A 122 -9.79 -8.50 -2.39
CA LYS A 122 -10.45 -9.77 -2.77
C LYS A 122 -9.49 -10.82 -3.29
N GLU A 123 -8.61 -10.43 -4.21
CA GLU A 123 -7.79 -11.38 -4.98
C GLU A 123 -6.45 -11.73 -4.30
N VAL A 124 -6.00 -10.91 -3.33
CA VAL A 124 -4.72 -11.11 -2.67
C VAL A 124 -4.85 -11.23 -1.16
N ILE A 125 -5.37 -10.20 -0.48
CA ILE A 125 -5.34 -10.15 0.99
C ILE A 125 -6.30 -11.18 1.59
N PHE A 126 -7.56 -11.13 1.22
CA PHE A 126 -8.59 -11.99 1.80
C PHE A 126 -8.68 -13.38 1.17
N THR A 127 -7.71 -13.79 0.37
CA THR A 127 -7.53 -15.21 0.00
C THR A 127 -7.00 -16.02 1.18
N ASP A 128 -6.26 -15.41 2.11
CA ASP A 128 -5.87 -16.06 3.36
C ASP A 128 -7.03 -15.99 4.37
N PRO A 129 -7.64 -17.15 4.76
CA PRO A 129 -8.77 -17.16 5.69
C PRO A 129 -8.41 -16.69 7.11
N LYS A 130 -7.14 -16.66 7.46
CA LYS A 130 -6.67 -16.21 8.78
C LYS A 130 -6.76 -14.69 8.92
N ILE A 131 -6.69 -13.95 7.81
CA ILE A 131 -6.80 -12.49 7.81
C ILE A 131 -8.25 -12.07 7.98
N GLN A 132 -8.55 -11.40 9.09
CA GLN A 132 -9.89 -10.91 9.43
C GLN A 132 -10.09 -9.44 9.08
N PHE A 133 -8.99 -8.68 9.03
CA PHE A 133 -8.99 -7.25 8.76
C PHE A 133 -7.86 -6.89 7.82
N CYS A 134 -8.04 -5.78 7.09
CA CYS A 134 -6.96 -5.06 6.45
C CYS A 134 -6.86 -3.67 7.07
N VAL A 135 -5.65 -3.22 7.35
CA VAL A 135 -5.34 -1.91 7.95
C VAL A 135 -4.42 -1.10 7.06
N THR A 136 -4.51 0.20 7.18
CA THR A 136 -3.65 1.19 6.52
C THR A 136 -3.58 2.44 7.39
N ASP A 137 -2.51 3.21 7.26
CA ASP A 137 -2.20 4.36 8.09
C ASP A 137 -1.77 5.60 7.27
N PRO A 138 -2.61 6.09 6.37
CA PRO A 138 -2.27 7.26 5.58
C PRO A 138 -2.01 8.50 6.45
N ASP A 139 -1.03 9.31 6.06
CA ASP A 139 -0.82 10.65 6.62
C ASP A 139 -2.14 11.42 6.60
N ILE A 140 -2.49 12.09 7.71
CA ILE A 140 -3.77 12.83 7.83
C ILE A 140 -3.93 13.92 6.76
N ARG A 141 -2.83 14.43 6.21
CA ARG A 141 -2.81 15.42 5.14
C ARG A 141 -3.09 14.81 3.76
N ASN A 142 -2.98 13.47 3.64
CA ASN A 142 -3.25 12.77 2.38
C ASN A 142 -4.75 12.46 2.23
N THR A 143 -5.55 13.53 2.11
CA THR A 143 -7.01 13.43 2.02
C THR A 143 -7.47 12.63 0.80
N VAL A 144 -6.65 12.59 -0.26
CA VAL A 144 -6.95 11.81 -1.48
C VAL A 144 -6.89 10.31 -1.19
N ALA A 145 -5.84 9.85 -0.49
CA ALA A 145 -5.72 8.45 -0.08
C ALA A 145 -6.83 8.07 0.91
N ILE A 146 -7.06 8.90 1.95
CA ILE A 146 -8.11 8.67 2.94
C ILE A 146 -9.48 8.47 2.26
N ARG A 147 -9.85 9.35 1.33
CA ARG A 147 -11.11 9.22 0.56
C ARG A 147 -11.15 7.97 -0.32
N ALA A 148 -10.01 7.55 -0.87
CA ALA A 148 -9.95 6.32 -1.66
C ALA A 148 -10.18 5.09 -0.77
N TYR A 149 -9.60 5.06 0.42
CA TYR A 149 -9.83 4.01 1.41
C TYR A 149 -11.27 3.99 1.90
N GLU A 150 -11.86 5.14 2.26
CA GLU A 150 -13.28 5.24 2.66
C GLU A 150 -14.23 4.68 1.58
N LYS A 151 -13.99 5.03 0.30
CA LYS A 151 -14.75 4.49 -0.84
C LYS A 151 -14.60 2.98 -1.02
N THR A 152 -13.55 2.39 -0.47
CA THR A 152 -13.29 0.95 -0.49
C THR A 152 -13.93 0.24 0.71
N GLY A 153 -14.46 1.01 1.67
CA GLY A 153 -15.11 0.50 2.87
C GLY A 153 -14.24 0.52 4.13
N PHE A 154 -13.04 1.09 4.05
CA PHE A 154 -12.26 1.34 5.25
C PHE A 154 -12.93 2.37 6.14
N GLU A 155 -12.90 2.13 7.42
CA GLU A 155 -13.38 3.02 8.47
C GLU A 155 -12.19 3.61 9.23
N LYS A 156 -12.25 4.91 9.53
CA LYS A 156 -11.30 5.56 10.43
C LYS A 156 -11.47 4.99 11.82
N THR A 157 -10.39 4.57 12.45
CA THR A 157 -10.41 4.05 13.82
C THR A 157 -9.88 5.07 14.83
N ARG A 158 -8.67 5.56 14.63
CA ARG A 158 -8.04 6.58 15.46
C ARG A 158 -6.94 7.32 14.73
N GLN A 159 -6.64 8.51 15.18
CA GLN A 159 -5.41 9.21 14.80
C GLN A 159 -4.29 8.71 15.69
N VAL A 160 -3.09 8.54 15.11
CA VAL A 160 -1.86 8.19 15.81
C VAL A 160 -0.80 9.20 15.40
N ASP A 161 -0.12 9.79 16.39
CA ASP A 161 0.86 10.84 16.09
C ASP A 161 2.24 10.29 15.74
N GLU A 162 2.47 9.02 16.03
CA GLU A 162 3.72 8.31 15.77
C GLU A 162 3.45 6.87 15.33
N VAL A 163 4.03 6.46 14.21
CA VAL A 163 3.98 5.08 13.71
C VAL A 163 5.39 4.60 13.44
N LEU A 164 5.77 3.45 14.04
CA LEU A 164 7.08 2.83 13.87
C LEU A 164 8.25 3.80 14.14
N ASP A 165 8.17 4.56 15.25
CA ASP A 165 9.14 5.56 15.69
C ASP A 165 9.31 6.75 14.71
N GLU A 166 8.40 6.90 13.75
CA GLU A 166 8.35 8.08 12.88
C GLU A 166 7.31 9.09 13.39
N PRO A 167 7.72 10.32 13.75
CA PRO A 167 6.81 11.37 14.21
C PRO A 167 6.01 11.93 13.03
N ARG A 168 4.95 11.24 12.64
CA ARG A 168 4.00 11.73 11.63
C ARG A 168 2.56 11.39 12.03
N PRO A 169 1.66 12.35 11.99
CA PRO A 169 0.27 12.09 12.30
C PRO A 169 -0.37 11.29 11.17
N VAL A 170 -0.87 10.11 11.50
CA VAL A 170 -1.56 9.21 10.57
C VAL A 170 -2.98 8.91 11.04
N MET A 171 -3.84 8.61 10.10
CA MET A 171 -5.18 8.08 10.35
C MET A 171 -5.15 6.57 10.20
N LEU A 172 -5.19 5.85 11.31
CA LEU A 172 -5.35 4.40 11.25
C LEU A 172 -6.75 4.07 10.74
N MET A 173 -6.81 3.29 9.67
CA MET A 173 -8.05 2.90 9.01
C MET A 173 -8.13 1.38 8.87
N ARG A 174 -9.33 0.82 8.97
CA ARG A 174 -9.54 -0.63 8.95
C ARG A 174 -10.75 -1.01 8.11
N VAL A 175 -10.64 -2.11 7.37
CA VAL A 175 -11.77 -2.79 6.73
C VAL A 175 -11.83 -4.25 7.15
N SER A 176 -13.01 -4.75 7.48
CA SER A 176 -13.20 -6.17 7.80
C SER A 176 -13.39 -7.02 6.54
N ARG A 177 -12.95 -8.29 6.62
CA ARG A 177 -13.22 -9.30 5.59
C ARG A 177 -14.69 -9.33 5.19
N LYS A 178 -15.60 -9.39 6.18
CA LYS A 178 -17.07 -9.47 5.96
C LYS A 178 -17.65 -8.33 5.14
N LYS A 179 -16.93 -7.19 5.06
CA LYS A 179 -17.38 -6.01 4.33
C LYS A 179 -16.96 -6.03 2.86
N VAL A 180 -16.01 -6.91 2.51
CA VAL A 180 -15.39 -6.98 1.19
C VAL A 180 -15.79 -8.23 0.42
N ILE A 181 -15.96 -9.36 1.15
CA ILE A 181 -16.31 -10.69 0.60
C ILE A 181 -17.68 -11.13 1.07
#